data_8ec4ccbeaf93074e460be3ef77374cb1
#
_entry.id   8ec4ccbeaf93074e460be3ef77374cb1
#
_cell.length_a   1.000
_cell.length_b   1.000
_cell.length_c   1.000
_cell.angle_alpha   90.00
_cell.angle_beta   90.00
_cell.angle_gamma   90.00
#
_symmetry.space_group_name_H-M   'P 1'
#
loop_
_entity.id
_entity.type
_entity.pdbx_description
1 polymer ?
#
loop_
_entity_poly.entity_id
_entity_poly.type
_entity_poly.pdbx_seq_one_letter_code
_entity_poly.pdbx_strand_id
1 'polypeptide(L)'
;MNKGWAVIINPQSRAGATKKKTSIIKRLLNSEKIHFSYYKTRRAGEEINIVERAVEEGFRKFICVGGDGTIQKIIAGIQIQKVCDPKKIVIGIIPLGTGNDWAKSIKVPLNIKRAIRKIKEGKTKKRDLGVVVIKGKREIKKRYFISYSGVGFDAFMLKRLQKYKWLGKYAYLACSIANFWFYKNTRISIKGEKFSLSKSVFLCGVGVSKYTGGGMQIIKNPAGNNGLLNLTLAHDFTKIDIIKNFFNLFNGSIFNDPKVLTVVSSKIKMVPKTGSLTCHGDGEIFGSGNLTFFVLKKQITHIC
;
A
#
# COMPACT_ATOMS: atom_id res chain seq x y z
N MET A 1 -4.93 -17.65 27.29
CA MET A 1 -4.33 -18.73 26.43
C MET A 1 -3.82 -18.14 25.13
N ASN A 2 -2.64 -18.56 24.67
CA ASN A 2 -2.08 -18.07 23.39
C ASN A 2 -2.78 -18.83 22.23
N LYS A 3 -3.71 -18.18 21.53
CA LYS A 3 -4.54 -18.81 20.47
C LYS A 3 -3.80 -19.18 19.17
N GLY A 4 -2.48 -19.00 19.12
CA GLY A 4 -1.71 -19.23 17.89
C GLY A 4 -1.90 -18.13 16.85
N TRP A 5 -1.92 -18.48 15.56
CA TRP A 5 -2.00 -17.57 14.44
C TRP A 5 -3.38 -17.60 13.76
N ALA A 6 -3.97 -16.47 13.45
CA ALA A 6 -5.08 -16.34 12.52
C ALA A 6 -4.54 -16.24 11.08
N VAL A 7 -4.69 -17.29 10.28
CA VAL A 7 -4.22 -17.33 8.88
C VAL A 7 -5.34 -16.86 7.96
N ILE A 8 -5.19 -15.68 7.38
CA ILE A 8 -6.16 -15.09 6.44
C ILE A 8 -5.67 -15.30 5.02
N ILE A 9 -6.46 -16.02 4.23
CA ILE A 9 -6.15 -16.32 2.83
C ILE A 9 -7.18 -15.66 1.91
N ASN A 10 -6.68 -14.95 0.91
CA ASN A 10 -7.48 -14.47 -0.20
C ASN A 10 -7.28 -15.40 -1.42
N PRO A 11 -8.24 -16.31 -1.69
CA PRO A 11 -8.12 -17.27 -2.80
C PRO A 11 -8.09 -16.63 -4.18
N GLN A 12 -8.66 -15.43 -4.31
CA GLN A 12 -8.73 -14.68 -5.57
C GLN A 12 -7.42 -13.93 -5.88
N SER A 13 -6.49 -13.87 -4.92
CA SER A 13 -5.16 -13.29 -5.17
C SER A 13 -4.49 -13.95 -6.37
N ARG A 14 -3.84 -13.12 -7.22
CA ARG A 14 -3.12 -13.57 -8.41
C ARG A 14 -4.00 -14.43 -9.34
N ALA A 15 -5.21 -13.94 -9.67
CA ALA A 15 -6.16 -14.61 -10.55
C ALA A 15 -6.46 -16.08 -10.14
N GLY A 16 -6.60 -16.32 -8.82
CA GLY A 16 -6.96 -17.63 -8.29
C GLY A 16 -5.80 -18.60 -8.05
N ALA A 17 -4.56 -18.24 -8.40
CA ALA A 17 -3.38 -19.08 -8.15
C ALA A 17 -3.15 -19.38 -6.65
N THR A 18 -3.61 -18.53 -5.76
CA THR A 18 -3.56 -18.73 -4.30
C THR A 18 -4.40 -19.92 -3.87
N LYS A 19 -5.55 -20.16 -4.50
CA LYS A 19 -6.42 -21.31 -4.20
C LYS A 19 -5.66 -22.64 -4.36
N LYS A 20 -4.88 -22.80 -5.44
CA LYS A 20 -4.08 -24.01 -5.72
C LYS A 20 -2.97 -24.26 -4.69
N LYS A 21 -2.48 -23.21 -4.01
CA LYS A 21 -1.38 -23.28 -3.04
C LYS A 21 -1.85 -23.43 -1.59
N THR A 22 -3.15 -23.31 -1.32
CA THR A 22 -3.70 -23.35 0.04
C THR A 22 -3.36 -24.63 0.80
N SER A 23 -3.51 -25.81 0.19
CA SER A 23 -3.19 -27.10 0.81
C SER A 23 -1.71 -27.24 1.13
N ILE A 24 -0.85 -26.76 0.23
CA ILE A 24 0.61 -26.76 0.42
C ILE A 24 0.98 -25.87 1.62
N ILE A 25 0.38 -24.67 1.73
CA ILE A 25 0.65 -23.74 2.84
C ILE A 25 0.23 -24.34 4.17
N LYS A 26 -0.98 -24.94 4.25
CA LYS A 26 -1.45 -25.60 5.47
C LYS A 26 -0.50 -26.74 5.89
N ARG A 27 -0.08 -27.58 4.93
CA ARG A 27 0.88 -28.66 5.21
C ARG A 27 2.22 -28.12 5.73
N LEU A 28 2.74 -27.06 5.13
CA LEU A 28 3.99 -26.44 5.55
C LEU A 28 3.88 -25.76 6.93
N LEU A 29 2.76 -25.12 7.25
CA LEU A 29 2.54 -24.54 8.58
C LEU A 29 2.50 -25.65 9.65
N ASN A 30 1.82 -26.77 9.37
CA ASN A 30 1.77 -27.91 10.27
C ASN A 30 3.15 -28.58 10.44
N SER A 31 3.93 -28.78 9.36
CA SER A 31 5.28 -29.35 9.45
C SER A 31 6.25 -28.50 10.28
N GLU A 32 6.05 -27.18 10.30
CA GLU A 32 6.83 -26.26 11.14
C GLU A 32 6.21 -26.12 12.57
N LYS A 33 5.20 -26.91 12.92
CA LYS A 33 4.52 -26.91 14.23
C LYS A 33 3.97 -25.52 14.61
N ILE A 34 3.46 -24.78 13.63
CA ILE A 34 2.79 -23.49 13.83
C ILE A 34 1.30 -23.74 14.08
N HIS A 35 0.82 -23.43 15.29
CA HIS A 35 -0.60 -23.53 15.61
C HIS A 35 -1.37 -22.37 14.97
N PHE A 36 -2.45 -22.68 14.24
CA PHE A 36 -3.23 -21.67 13.54
C PHE A 36 -4.71 -22.03 13.37
N SER A 37 -5.54 -20.99 13.29
CA SER A 37 -6.91 -21.05 12.77
C SER A 37 -6.95 -20.45 11.37
N TYR A 38 -7.80 -20.99 10.50
CA TYR A 38 -7.83 -20.66 9.10
C TYR A 38 -9.09 -19.88 8.71
N TYR A 39 -8.89 -18.72 8.09
CA TYR A 39 -9.95 -17.86 7.57
C TYR A 39 -9.77 -17.66 6.06
N LYS A 40 -10.84 -17.86 5.30
CA LYS A 40 -10.85 -17.70 3.86
C LYS A 40 -11.79 -16.55 3.50
N THR A 41 -11.31 -15.58 2.71
CA THR A 41 -12.17 -14.54 2.17
C THR A 41 -13.03 -15.08 1.03
N ARG A 42 -14.28 -14.66 0.98
CA ARG A 42 -15.25 -15.01 -0.08
C ARG A 42 -15.40 -13.88 -1.07
N ARG A 43 -15.26 -12.62 -0.62
CA ARG A 43 -15.39 -11.40 -1.41
C ARG A 43 -14.30 -10.39 -1.07
N ALA A 44 -14.09 -9.42 -1.95
CA ALA A 44 -13.11 -8.35 -1.73
C ALA A 44 -13.50 -7.49 -0.52
N GLY A 45 -12.53 -7.19 0.35
CA GLY A 45 -12.73 -6.37 1.56
C GLY A 45 -13.15 -7.13 2.80
N GLU A 46 -13.49 -8.40 2.71
CA GLU A 46 -13.89 -9.23 3.85
C GLU A 46 -12.76 -9.45 4.87
N GLU A 47 -11.51 -9.22 4.44
CA GLU A 47 -10.33 -9.28 5.30
C GLU A 47 -10.49 -8.41 6.56
N ILE A 48 -11.12 -7.25 6.44
CA ILE A 48 -11.35 -6.31 7.54
C ILE A 48 -12.24 -6.95 8.61
N ASN A 49 -13.40 -7.45 8.22
CA ASN A 49 -14.36 -8.06 9.14
C ASN A 49 -13.81 -9.36 9.78
N ILE A 50 -13.00 -10.11 9.01
CA ILE A 50 -12.32 -11.30 9.53
C ILE A 50 -11.32 -10.91 10.62
N VAL A 51 -10.56 -9.84 10.42
CA VAL A 51 -9.60 -9.33 11.43
C VAL A 51 -10.34 -8.90 12.69
N GLU A 52 -11.40 -8.10 12.58
CA GLU A 52 -12.19 -7.63 13.73
C GLU A 52 -12.69 -8.82 14.56
N ARG A 53 -13.35 -9.77 13.93
CA ARG A 53 -13.84 -10.99 14.60
C ARG A 53 -12.71 -11.82 15.24
N ALA A 54 -11.61 -12.05 14.52
CA ALA A 54 -10.49 -12.81 15.06
C ALA A 54 -9.82 -12.10 16.27
N VAL A 55 -9.77 -10.76 16.27
CA VAL A 55 -9.27 -9.99 17.42
C VAL A 55 -10.23 -10.11 18.61
N GLU A 56 -11.54 -10.09 18.41
CA GLU A 56 -12.57 -10.35 19.41
C GLU A 56 -12.44 -11.76 19.97
N GLU A 57 -12.19 -12.76 19.12
CA GLU A 57 -11.89 -14.14 19.50
C GLU A 57 -10.58 -14.28 20.29
N GLY A 58 -9.77 -13.24 20.43
CA GLY A 58 -8.52 -13.18 21.21
C GLY A 58 -7.23 -13.40 20.40
N PHE A 59 -7.27 -13.52 19.08
CA PHE A 59 -6.06 -13.59 18.27
C PHE A 59 -5.28 -12.26 18.31
N ARG A 60 -3.94 -12.37 18.37
CA ARG A 60 -2.99 -11.24 18.35
C ARG A 60 -1.87 -11.46 17.33
N LYS A 61 -1.90 -12.58 16.60
CA LYS A 61 -0.93 -12.94 15.57
C LYS A 61 -1.69 -13.31 14.29
N PHE A 62 -1.35 -12.65 13.19
CA PHE A 62 -2.01 -12.82 11.90
C PHE A 62 -1.01 -13.23 10.83
N ILE A 63 -1.33 -14.25 10.04
CA ILE A 63 -0.58 -14.59 8.82
C ILE A 63 -1.41 -14.16 7.63
N CYS A 64 -0.91 -13.19 6.88
CA CYS A 64 -1.49 -12.78 5.60
C CYS A 64 -0.98 -13.69 4.48
N VAL A 65 -1.89 -14.38 3.79
CA VAL A 65 -1.58 -15.17 2.58
C VAL A 65 -2.21 -14.49 1.38
N GLY A 66 -1.43 -13.69 0.67
CA GLY A 66 -1.93 -12.87 -0.43
C GLY A 66 -0.91 -11.87 -0.97
N GLY A 67 -1.39 -10.87 -1.68
CA GLY A 67 -0.60 -9.74 -2.18
C GLY A 67 -0.79 -8.47 -1.37
N ASP A 68 -0.26 -7.35 -1.90
CA ASP A 68 -0.25 -6.05 -1.23
C ASP A 68 -1.66 -5.57 -0.82
N GLY A 69 -2.69 -5.75 -1.67
CA GLY A 69 -4.06 -5.40 -1.33
C GLY A 69 -4.64 -6.21 -0.16
N THR A 70 -4.30 -7.50 -0.05
CA THR A 70 -4.73 -8.33 1.10
C THR A 70 -4.05 -7.87 2.39
N ILE A 71 -2.74 -7.59 2.33
CA ILE A 71 -1.96 -7.08 3.47
C ILE A 71 -2.52 -5.73 3.94
N GLN A 72 -2.79 -4.82 3.01
CA GLN A 72 -3.33 -3.50 3.29
C GLN A 72 -4.67 -3.58 4.02
N LYS A 73 -5.59 -4.46 3.59
CA LYS A 73 -6.90 -4.66 4.22
C LYS A 73 -6.80 -5.28 5.61
N ILE A 74 -5.91 -6.26 5.80
CA ILE A 74 -5.64 -6.83 7.13
C ILE A 74 -5.11 -5.74 8.07
N ILE A 75 -4.14 -4.93 7.63
CA ILE A 75 -3.61 -3.84 8.44
C ILE A 75 -4.68 -2.78 8.71
N ALA A 76 -5.52 -2.44 7.73
CA ALA A 76 -6.64 -1.53 7.95
C ALA A 76 -7.61 -2.08 9.02
N GLY A 77 -7.99 -3.36 8.96
CA GLY A 77 -8.81 -4.03 9.97
C GLY A 77 -8.17 -3.97 11.37
N ILE A 78 -6.85 -4.21 11.45
CA ILE A 78 -6.10 -4.06 12.72
C ILE A 78 -6.16 -2.63 13.26
N GLN A 79 -6.19 -1.61 12.40
CA GLN A 79 -6.23 -0.22 12.85
C GLN A 79 -7.62 0.28 13.26
N ILE A 80 -8.69 -0.32 12.76
CA ILE A 80 -10.07 0.12 13.07
C ILE A 80 -10.71 -0.65 14.22
N GLN A 81 -10.24 -1.87 14.53
CA GLN A 81 -10.72 -2.63 15.67
C GLN A 81 -10.49 -1.86 16.99
N LYS A 82 -11.35 -2.08 18.00
CA LYS A 82 -11.35 -1.34 19.26
C LYS A 82 -11.01 -2.22 20.47
N VAL A 83 -10.65 -3.48 20.26
CA VAL A 83 -10.47 -4.48 21.34
C VAL A 83 -9.09 -4.35 22.00
N CYS A 84 -8.04 -4.04 21.21
CA CYS A 84 -6.68 -3.93 21.74
C CYS A 84 -5.83 -2.91 20.97
N ASP A 85 -4.70 -2.50 21.57
CA ASP A 85 -3.74 -1.66 20.87
C ASP A 85 -3.21 -2.37 19.61
N PRO A 86 -3.38 -1.79 18.40
CA PRO A 86 -2.88 -2.33 17.15
C PRO A 86 -1.39 -2.71 17.17
N LYS A 87 -0.56 -2.01 17.94
CA LYS A 87 0.89 -2.27 18.08
C LYS A 87 1.22 -3.61 18.73
N LYS A 88 0.25 -4.20 19.48
CA LYS A 88 0.38 -5.52 20.12
C LYS A 88 0.10 -6.66 19.14
N ILE A 89 -0.41 -6.37 17.93
CA ILE A 89 -0.74 -7.37 16.92
C ILE A 89 0.47 -7.57 16.01
N VAL A 90 0.87 -8.85 15.84
CA VAL A 90 2.00 -9.26 15.01
C VAL A 90 1.50 -9.80 13.66
N ILE A 91 2.13 -9.37 12.57
CA ILE A 91 1.78 -9.76 11.21
C ILE A 91 2.92 -10.58 10.59
N GLY A 92 2.63 -11.82 10.21
CA GLY A 92 3.45 -12.64 9.32
C GLY A 92 2.90 -12.56 7.89
N ILE A 93 3.75 -12.75 6.88
CA ILE A 93 3.36 -12.65 5.47
C ILE A 93 3.85 -13.86 4.70
N ILE A 94 2.96 -14.44 3.91
CA ILE A 94 3.26 -15.41 2.86
C ILE A 94 2.89 -14.75 1.53
N PRO A 95 3.86 -14.20 0.79
CA PRO A 95 3.57 -13.34 -0.37
C PRO A 95 3.09 -14.18 -1.56
N LEU A 96 1.85 -14.00 -1.98
CA LEU A 96 1.25 -14.66 -3.16
C LEU A 96 0.60 -13.67 -4.14
N GLY A 97 0.94 -12.40 -4.04
CA GLY A 97 0.50 -11.37 -5.00
C GLY A 97 1.36 -11.33 -6.27
N THR A 98 0.98 -10.43 -7.18
CA THR A 98 1.75 -10.15 -8.40
C THR A 98 2.95 -9.24 -8.10
N GLY A 99 2.75 -8.14 -7.37
CA GLY A 99 3.79 -7.16 -7.02
C GLY A 99 4.59 -7.58 -5.80
N ASN A 100 3.91 -7.85 -4.69
CA ASN A 100 4.48 -8.12 -3.37
C ASN A 100 5.46 -7.01 -2.93
N ASP A 101 5.12 -5.77 -3.23
CA ASP A 101 6.00 -4.62 -3.07
C ASP A 101 6.29 -4.33 -1.60
N TRP A 102 5.28 -4.48 -0.73
CA TRP A 102 5.49 -4.32 0.70
C TRP A 102 6.38 -5.43 1.27
N ALA A 103 6.15 -6.69 0.87
CA ALA A 103 7.00 -7.82 1.29
C ALA A 103 8.47 -7.61 0.88
N LYS A 104 8.72 -7.11 -0.36
CA LYS A 104 10.05 -6.74 -0.83
C LYS A 104 10.65 -5.60 0.01
N SER A 105 9.86 -4.56 0.32
CA SER A 105 10.30 -3.40 1.10
C SER A 105 10.72 -3.76 2.52
N ILE A 106 10.09 -4.76 3.13
CA ILE A 106 10.42 -5.26 4.47
C ILE A 106 11.31 -6.51 4.45
N LYS A 107 11.82 -6.90 3.27
CA LYS A 107 12.75 -8.03 3.06
C LYS A 107 12.18 -9.40 3.46
N VAL A 108 10.87 -9.61 3.32
CA VAL A 108 10.23 -10.92 3.49
C VAL A 108 10.51 -11.78 2.25
N PRO A 109 10.97 -13.03 2.40
CA PRO A 109 11.23 -13.92 1.28
C PRO A 109 9.96 -14.19 0.46
N LEU A 110 10.06 -14.14 -0.88
CA LEU A 110 8.95 -14.46 -1.78
C LEU A 110 8.70 -15.97 -1.89
N ASN A 111 9.64 -16.80 -1.46
CA ASN A 111 9.48 -18.25 -1.40
C ASN A 111 8.65 -18.64 -0.17
N ILE A 112 7.57 -19.39 -0.36
CA ILE A 112 6.62 -19.81 0.66
C ILE A 112 7.29 -20.48 1.85
N LYS A 113 8.17 -21.47 1.60
CA LYS A 113 8.85 -22.23 2.65
C LYS A 113 9.77 -21.33 3.49
N ARG A 114 10.51 -20.43 2.84
CA ARG A 114 11.36 -19.45 3.53
C ARG A 114 10.56 -18.44 4.33
N ALA A 115 9.42 -17.97 3.80
CA ALA A 115 8.53 -17.05 4.52
C ALA A 115 7.93 -17.71 5.79
N ILE A 116 7.52 -18.97 5.69
CA ILE A 116 7.00 -19.74 6.84
C ILE A 116 8.09 -19.95 7.90
N ARG A 117 9.33 -20.25 7.51
CA ARG A 117 10.47 -20.34 8.44
C ARG A 117 10.70 -19.02 9.18
N LYS A 118 10.63 -17.88 8.50
CA LYS A 118 10.69 -16.56 9.15
C LYS A 118 9.58 -16.38 10.19
N ILE A 119 8.36 -16.81 9.89
CA ILE A 119 7.25 -16.78 10.83
C ILE A 119 7.54 -17.65 12.05
N LYS A 120 8.15 -18.83 11.85
CA LYS A 120 8.55 -19.74 12.94
C LYS A 120 9.65 -19.15 13.81
N GLU A 121 10.65 -18.46 13.21
CA GLU A 121 11.71 -17.76 13.94
C GLU A 121 11.16 -16.68 14.88
N GLY A 122 10.02 -16.07 14.53
CA GLY A 122 9.30 -15.14 15.40
C GLY A 122 9.97 -13.78 15.61
N LYS A 123 11.07 -13.47 14.91
CA LYS A 123 11.73 -12.15 15.01
C LYS A 123 10.84 -11.07 14.44
N THR A 124 10.70 -9.96 15.16
CA THR A 124 9.81 -8.88 14.77
C THR A 124 10.53 -7.55 14.59
N LYS A 125 10.00 -6.73 13.69
CA LYS A 125 10.35 -5.31 13.52
C LYS A 125 9.11 -4.46 13.48
N LYS A 126 9.28 -3.16 13.75
CA LYS A 126 8.21 -2.17 13.70
C LYS A 126 8.36 -1.29 12.47
N ARG A 127 7.23 -0.96 11.84
CA ARG A 127 7.14 -0.06 10.69
C ARG A 127 6.10 1.03 10.94
N ASP A 128 6.33 2.14 10.29
CA ASP A 128 5.40 3.25 10.23
C ASP A 128 4.20 2.91 9.34
N LEU A 129 3.08 3.54 9.62
CA LEU A 129 1.85 3.43 8.85
C LEU A 129 1.43 4.81 8.37
N GLY A 130 1.24 4.95 7.08
CA GLY A 130 0.71 6.18 6.51
C GLY A 130 -0.80 6.29 6.69
N VAL A 131 -1.26 7.50 6.94
CA VAL A 131 -2.68 7.83 7.07
C VAL A 131 -2.99 9.02 6.18
N VAL A 132 -4.14 8.97 5.51
CA VAL A 132 -4.71 10.13 4.82
C VAL A 132 -6.11 10.41 5.33
N VAL A 133 -6.37 11.66 5.67
CA VAL A 133 -7.69 12.20 5.93
C VAL A 133 -8.13 12.98 4.69
N ILE A 134 -9.26 12.59 4.14
CA ILE A 134 -9.84 13.15 2.92
C ILE A 134 -11.07 13.94 3.33
N LYS A 135 -11.01 15.27 3.23
CA LYS A 135 -12.16 16.15 3.47
C LYS A 135 -12.89 16.37 2.14
N GLY A 136 -13.87 15.52 1.87
CA GLY A 136 -14.78 15.65 0.74
C GLY A 136 -15.87 16.69 0.99
N LYS A 137 -16.78 16.87 0.02
CA LYS A 137 -17.91 17.82 0.14
C LYS A 137 -18.93 17.42 1.22
N ARG A 138 -19.18 16.12 1.38
CA ARG A 138 -20.27 15.59 2.26
C ARG A 138 -19.74 14.79 3.44
N GLU A 139 -18.51 14.29 3.37
CA GLU A 139 -17.96 13.38 4.36
C GLU A 139 -16.45 13.56 4.56
N ILE A 140 -15.98 13.15 5.72
CA ILE A 140 -14.55 13.03 6.02
C ILE A 140 -14.21 11.55 6.10
N LYS A 141 -13.26 11.12 5.30
CA LYS A 141 -12.76 9.74 5.28
C LYS A 141 -11.35 9.66 5.84
N LYS A 142 -11.10 8.70 6.72
CA LYS A 142 -9.75 8.31 7.14
C LYS A 142 -9.39 6.99 6.47
N ARG A 143 -8.20 6.93 5.85
CA ARG A 143 -7.68 5.73 5.17
C ARG A 143 -6.23 5.49 5.56
N TYR A 144 -5.83 4.21 5.48
CA TYR A 144 -4.49 3.76 5.83
C TYR A 144 -3.77 3.23 4.60
N PHE A 145 -2.47 3.50 4.49
CA PHE A 145 -1.61 2.95 3.44
C PHE A 145 -0.29 2.47 4.02
N ILE A 146 0.19 1.35 3.49
CA ILE A 146 1.39 0.64 3.99
C ILE A 146 2.63 0.94 3.15
N SER A 147 2.44 1.37 1.91
CA SER A 147 3.53 1.70 1.00
C SER A 147 3.44 3.13 0.52
N TYR A 148 2.37 3.48 -0.17
CA TYR A 148 2.29 4.68 -0.98
C TYR A 148 0.83 5.13 -1.16
N SER A 149 0.63 6.43 -1.09
CA SER A 149 -0.61 7.08 -1.46
C SER A 149 -0.31 8.23 -2.41
N GLY A 150 -1.07 8.36 -3.48
CA GLY A 150 -0.79 9.32 -4.53
C GLY A 150 -2.00 10.07 -5.06
N VAL A 151 -1.68 11.18 -5.73
CA VAL A 151 -2.61 12.02 -6.47
C VAL A 151 -2.00 12.37 -7.82
N GLY A 152 -2.85 12.66 -8.79
CA GLY A 152 -2.39 13.01 -10.12
C GLY A 152 -2.64 11.89 -11.13
N PHE A 153 -1.68 11.65 -11.99
CA PHE A 153 -1.81 10.71 -13.10
C PHE A 153 -2.10 9.28 -12.64
N ASP A 154 -1.46 8.82 -11.57
CA ASP A 154 -1.67 7.48 -11.00
C ASP A 154 -3.11 7.26 -10.49
N ALA A 155 -3.66 8.24 -9.76
CA ALA A 155 -5.06 8.19 -9.32
C ALA A 155 -6.04 8.28 -10.50
N PHE A 156 -5.72 9.08 -11.51
CA PHE A 156 -6.48 9.18 -12.75
C PHE A 156 -6.51 7.84 -13.50
N MET A 157 -5.37 7.16 -13.57
CA MET A 157 -5.23 5.86 -14.20
C MET A 157 -6.04 4.79 -13.45
N LEU A 158 -5.93 4.74 -12.12
CA LEU A 158 -6.64 3.76 -11.30
C LEU A 158 -8.16 3.87 -11.44
N LYS A 159 -8.72 5.07 -11.57
CA LYS A 159 -10.14 5.26 -11.85
C LYS A 159 -10.58 4.60 -13.16
N ARG A 160 -9.72 4.59 -14.17
CA ARG A 160 -10.00 4.06 -15.49
C ARG A 160 -9.65 2.59 -15.66
N LEU A 161 -8.71 2.09 -14.85
CA LEU A 161 -8.17 0.74 -14.94
C LEU A 161 -9.25 -0.35 -14.90
N GLN A 162 -10.37 -0.09 -14.23
CA GLN A 162 -11.49 -1.05 -14.18
C GLN A 162 -12.02 -1.42 -15.56
N LYS A 163 -12.03 -0.48 -16.52
CA LYS A 163 -12.48 -0.69 -17.89
C LYS A 163 -11.55 -1.61 -18.70
N TYR A 164 -10.31 -1.78 -18.24
CA TYR A 164 -9.26 -2.56 -18.93
C TYR A 164 -8.94 -3.88 -18.21
N LYS A 165 -9.64 -4.22 -17.13
CA LYS A 165 -9.36 -5.45 -16.34
C LYS A 165 -9.41 -6.75 -17.15
N TRP A 166 -10.18 -6.78 -18.21
CA TRP A 166 -10.29 -7.92 -19.12
C TRP A 166 -8.97 -8.24 -19.85
N LEU A 167 -8.04 -7.26 -19.97
CA LEU A 167 -6.70 -7.45 -20.54
C LEU A 167 -5.69 -8.08 -19.55
N GLY A 168 -6.13 -8.46 -18.34
CA GLY A 168 -5.30 -9.13 -17.33
C GLY A 168 -4.02 -8.36 -17.00
N LYS A 169 -2.85 -8.97 -17.19
CA LYS A 169 -1.54 -8.35 -16.90
C LYS A 169 -1.21 -7.12 -17.74
N TYR A 170 -1.83 -6.95 -18.90
CA TYR A 170 -1.62 -5.82 -19.79
C TYR A 170 -2.57 -4.65 -19.52
N ALA A 171 -3.55 -4.82 -18.62
CA ALA A 171 -4.58 -3.82 -18.31
C ALA A 171 -4.01 -2.44 -17.96
N TYR A 172 -2.95 -2.41 -17.14
CA TYR A 172 -2.32 -1.16 -16.73
C TYR A 172 -1.64 -0.46 -17.91
N LEU A 173 -0.86 -1.18 -18.70
CA LEU A 173 -0.17 -0.64 -19.87
C LEU A 173 -1.17 -0.10 -20.91
N ALA A 174 -2.17 -0.89 -21.27
CA ALA A 174 -3.21 -0.47 -22.22
C ALA A 174 -3.99 0.76 -21.72
N CYS A 175 -4.36 0.77 -20.42
CA CYS A 175 -5.02 1.92 -19.82
C CYS A 175 -4.11 3.16 -19.85
N SER A 176 -2.81 3.00 -19.56
CA SER A 176 -1.83 4.10 -19.60
C SER A 176 -1.72 4.70 -20.99
N ILE A 177 -1.51 3.88 -22.00
CA ILE A 177 -1.39 4.32 -23.41
C ILE A 177 -2.68 5.03 -23.86
N ALA A 178 -3.84 4.40 -23.65
CA ALA A 178 -5.13 4.93 -24.10
C ALA A 178 -5.53 6.25 -23.42
N ASN A 179 -5.09 6.49 -22.19
CA ASN A 179 -5.51 7.66 -21.40
C ASN A 179 -4.40 8.70 -21.19
N PHE A 180 -3.18 8.41 -21.60
CA PHE A 180 -2.03 9.29 -21.46
C PHE A 180 -2.26 10.70 -22.08
N TRP A 181 -2.85 10.75 -23.26
CA TRP A 181 -3.09 12.02 -23.97
C TRP A 181 -4.17 12.89 -23.32
N PHE A 182 -5.10 12.29 -22.59
CA PHE A 182 -6.24 12.98 -21.97
C PHE A 182 -5.93 13.54 -20.56
N TYR A 183 -4.81 13.14 -19.95
CA TYR A 183 -4.46 13.65 -18.64
C TYR A 183 -3.92 15.08 -18.72
N LYS A 184 -4.44 15.94 -17.83
CA LYS A 184 -3.96 17.33 -17.65
C LYS A 184 -3.45 17.50 -16.22
N ASN A 185 -2.29 18.13 -16.09
CA ASN A 185 -1.73 18.46 -14.79
C ASN A 185 -2.69 19.34 -13.98
N THR A 186 -2.72 19.14 -12.69
CA THR A 186 -3.58 19.88 -11.75
C THR A 186 -2.72 20.76 -10.85
N ARG A 187 -3.08 22.04 -10.71
CA ARG A 187 -2.37 22.94 -9.79
C ARG A 187 -2.78 22.67 -8.36
N ILE A 188 -1.81 22.34 -7.51
CA ILE A 188 -2.00 21.90 -6.13
C ILE A 188 -1.13 22.75 -5.20
N SER A 189 -1.70 23.22 -4.09
CA SER A 189 -0.97 23.76 -2.95
C SER A 189 -0.63 22.62 -2.00
N ILE A 190 0.67 22.48 -1.69
CA ILE A 190 1.20 21.42 -0.83
C ILE A 190 1.93 22.08 0.33
N LYS A 191 1.50 21.81 1.56
CA LYS A 191 2.10 22.36 2.78
C LYS A 191 2.59 21.22 3.68
N GLY A 192 3.85 21.24 4.06
CA GLY A 192 4.43 20.45 5.15
C GLY A 192 4.81 21.35 6.33
N GLU A 193 5.52 20.79 7.29
CA GLU A 193 5.98 21.54 8.48
C GLU A 193 7.00 22.63 8.13
N LYS A 194 7.91 22.35 7.20
CA LYS A 194 9.02 23.24 6.86
C LYS A 194 9.01 23.70 5.39
N PHE A 195 7.93 23.46 4.63
CA PHE A 195 7.84 23.86 3.24
C PHE A 195 6.40 24.20 2.82
N SER A 196 6.29 25.05 1.80
CA SER A 196 5.04 25.36 1.12
C SER A 196 5.31 25.49 -0.36
N LEU A 197 4.57 24.74 -1.18
CA LEU A 197 4.74 24.64 -2.63
C LEU A 197 3.40 24.84 -3.32
N SER A 198 3.41 25.52 -4.48
CA SER A 198 2.26 25.57 -5.40
C SER A 198 2.74 25.27 -6.81
N LYS A 199 2.42 24.09 -7.32
CA LYS A 199 2.94 23.58 -8.59
C LYS A 199 1.84 22.96 -9.45
N SER A 200 2.09 22.89 -10.76
CA SER A 200 1.31 22.11 -11.71
C SER A 200 1.78 20.65 -11.65
N VAL A 201 0.98 19.80 -11.05
CA VAL A 201 1.37 18.46 -10.64
C VAL A 201 0.95 17.41 -11.67
N PHE A 202 1.93 16.68 -12.18
CA PHE A 202 1.71 15.46 -12.94
C PHE A 202 1.42 14.29 -11.99
N LEU A 203 2.31 14.05 -11.02
CA LEU A 203 2.20 13.01 -10.00
C LEU A 203 2.73 13.54 -8.68
N CYS A 204 2.00 13.31 -7.61
CA CYS A 204 2.48 13.59 -6.27
C CYS A 204 2.19 12.39 -5.37
N GLY A 205 3.26 11.79 -4.88
CA GLY A 205 3.24 10.62 -4.03
C GLY A 205 3.72 10.88 -2.62
N VAL A 206 3.04 10.31 -1.65
CA VAL A 206 3.41 10.30 -0.24
C VAL A 206 3.56 8.86 0.22
N GLY A 207 4.73 8.49 0.73
CA GLY A 207 4.99 7.10 1.06
C GLY A 207 5.86 6.87 2.28
N VAL A 208 5.82 5.62 2.76
CA VAL A 208 6.61 5.08 3.87
C VAL A 208 7.40 3.84 3.48
N SER A 209 7.26 3.37 2.24
CA SER A 209 7.95 2.20 1.68
C SER A 209 8.56 2.49 0.32
N LYS A 210 9.59 1.74 -0.05
CA LYS A 210 10.39 1.99 -1.27
C LYS A 210 9.66 1.60 -2.55
N TYR A 211 9.00 0.45 -2.56
CA TYR A 211 8.40 -0.14 -3.76
C TYR A 211 6.88 0.02 -3.77
N THR A 212 6.34 0.28 -4.96
CA THR A 212 4.91 0.36 -5.25
C THR A 212 4.63 -0.02 -6.71
N GLY A 213 3.39 -0.42 -7.01
CA GLY A 213 2.94 -0.63 -8.39
C GLY A 213 3.72 -1.67 -9.20
N GLY A 214 4.24 -2.73 -8.53
CA GLY A 214 4.98 -3.81 -9.19
C GLY A 214 6.49 -3.56 -9.29
N GLY A 215 7.05 -2.78 -8.38
CA GLY A 215 8.50 -2.54 -8.28
C GLY A 215 8.95 -1.13 -8.62
N MET A 216 8.03 -0.22 -8.93
CA MET A 216 8.38 1.20 -9.12
C MET A 216 8.91 1.80 -7.82
N GLN A 217 9.93 2.65 -7.95
CA GLN A 217 10.59 3.37 -6.86
C GLN A 217 10.17 4.84 -6.90
N ILE A 218 8.93 5.12 -6.51
CA ILE A 218 8.36 6.48 -6.52
C ILE A 218 8.77 7.27 -5.27
N ILE A 219 9.16 6.58 -4.21
CA ILE A 219 9.56 7.21 -2.94
C ILE A 219 11.06 7.07 -2.73
N LYS A 220 11.76 8.22 -2.60
CA LYS A 220 13.22 8.25 -2.43
C LYS A 220 13.60 7.84 -1.01
N ASN A 221 14.30 6.70 -0.90
CA ASN A 221 14.95 6.19 0.32
C ASN A 221 14.13 6.30 1.63
N PRO A 222 12.89 5.79 1.68
CA PRO A 222 12.10 5.87 2.90
C PRO A 222 12.67 4.97 3.99
N ALA A 223 12.89 5.51 5.18
CA ALA A 223 13.31 4.72 6.35
C ALA A 223 12.19 3.79 6.82
N GLY A 224 10.94 4.26 6.79
CA GLY A 224 9.74 3.50 7.13
C GLY A 224 9.60 3.16 8.62
N ASN A 225 10.37 3.81 9.50
CA ASN A 225 10.32 3.64 10.96
C ASN A 225 10.78 4.88 11.76
N ASN A 226 11.00 6.00 11.06
CA ASN A 226 11.49 7.25 11.65
C ASN A 226 10.38 8.26 11.98
N GLY A 227 9.13 7.96 11.63
CA GLY A 227 7.99 8.85 11.85
C GLY A 227 7.87 9.97 10.80
N LEU A 228 8.44 9.78 9.63
CA LEU A 228 8.37 10.73 8.53
C LEU A 228 7.73 10.13 7.28
N LEU A 229 6.92 10.95 6.63
CA LEU A 229 6.43 10.72 5.28
C LEU A 229 7.45 11.27 4.28
N ASN A 230 7.67 10.53 3.21
CA ASN A 230 8.47 10.99 2.08
C ASN A 230 7.52 11.38 0.95
N LEU A 231 7.62 12.63 0.50
CA LEU A 231 6.85 13.13 -0.62
C LEU A 231 7.76 13.16 -1.85
N THR A 232 7.25 12.69 -2.97
CA THR A 232 7.83 12.86 -4.31
C THR A 232 6.83 13.58 -5.18
N LEU A 233 7.27 14.65 -5.82
CA LEU A 233 6.47 15.52 -6.65
C LEU A 233 7.09 15.65 -8.03
N ALA A 234 6.46 15.09 -9.06
CA ALA A 234 6.75 15.38 -10.46
C ALA A 234 5.85 16.52 -10.93
N HIS A 235 6.47 17.69 -11.21
CA HIS A 235 5.73 18.89 -11.57
C HIS A 235 6.13 19.40 -12.95
N ASP A 236 5.19 20.08 -13.60
CA ASP A 236 5.37 20.68 -14.91
C ASP A 236 5.84 19.69 -16.00
N PHE A 237 5.54 18.40 -15.82
CA PHE A 237 5.88 17.34 -16.77
C PHE A 237 5.08 17.52 -18.05
N THR A 238 5.81 17.54 -19.18
CA THR A 238 5.26 17.40 -20.53
C THR A 238 5.07 15.93 -20.89
N LYS A 239 4.43 15.66 -22.02
CA LYS A 239 4.28 14.30 -22.53
C LYS A 239 5.64 13.63 -22.81
N ILE A 240 6.61 14.42 -23.28
CA ILE A 240 7.97 13.94 -23.56
C ILE A 240 8.68 13.55 -22.25
N ASP A 241 8.57 14.39 -21.21
CA ASP A 241 9.15 14.08 -19.89
C ASP A 241 8.66 12.75 -19.34
N ILE A 242 7.37 12.45 -19.52
CA ILE A 242 6.77 11.21 -19.03
C ILE A 242 7.34 9.99 -19.75
N ILE A 243 7.47 10.05 -21.09
CA ILE A 243 8.03 8.96 -21.90
C ILE A 243 9.50 8.74 -21.51
N LYS A 244 10.30 9.80 -21.42
CA LYS A 244 11.71 9.73 -21.01
C LYS A 244 11.90 9.12 -19.63
N ASN A 245 11.01 9.43 -18.68
CA ASN A 245 11.12 9.02 -17.30
C ASN A 245 10.42 7.69 -16.96
N PHE A 246 9.74 7.04 -17.90
CA PHE A 246 8.98 5.83 -17.63
C PHE A 246 9.85 4.71 -17.02
N PHE A 247 11.01 4.41 -17.62
CA PHE A 247 11.93 3.40 -17.11
C PHE A 247 12.65 3.86 -15.84
N ASN A 248 12.85 5.16 -15.67
CA ASN A 248 13.49 5.76 -14.51
C ASN A 248 12.70 5.52 -13.20
N LEU A 249 11.40 5.26 -13.30
CA LEU A 249 10.55 4.85 -12.16
C LEU A 249 10.99 3.51 -11.55
N PHE A 250 11.54 2.58 -12.34
CA PHE A 250 11.87 1.24 -11.87
C PHE A 250 13.28 1.14 -11.30
N ASN A 251 14.22 1.92 -11.79
CA ASN A 251 15.61 1.94 -11.30
C ASN A 251 15.89 3.07 -10.28
N GLY A 252 14.93 3.97 -10.07
CA GLY A 252 15.04 5.11 -9.14
C GLY A 252 15.77 6.32 -9.70
N SER A 253 16.21 6.31 -10.97
CA SER A 253 16.87 7.49 -11.59
C SER A 253 15.91 8.65 -11.86
N ILE A 254 14.61 8.47 -11.70
CA ILE A 254 13.60 9.54 -11.74
C ILE A 254 13.91 10.71 -10.79
N PHE A 255 14.61 10.44 -9.69
CA PHE A 255 14.99 11.48 -8.72
C PHE A 255 16.12 12.39 -9.18
N ASN A 256 16.74 12.12 -10.34
CA ASN A 256 17.74 12.97 -10.98
C ASN A 256 17.11 13.99 -11.92
N ASP A 257 15.82 13.86 -12.23
CA ASP A 257 15.11 14.84 -13.08
C ASP A 257 14.86 16.12 -12.27
N PRO A 258 15.24 17.32 -12.81
CA PRO A 258 15.08 18.60 -12.11
C PRO A 258 13.62 18.98 -11.84
N LYS A 259 12.66 18.38 -12.56
CA LYS A 259 11.22 18.55 -12.33
C LYS A 259 10.66 17.58 -11.26
N VAL A 260 11.53 16.83 -10.59
CA VAL A 260 11.15 15.90 -9.52
C VAL A 260 11.71 16.39 -8.19
N LEU A 261 10.83 16.85 -7.32
CA LEU A 261 11.16 17.30 -5.98
C LEU A 261 10.87 16.21 -4.95
N THR A 262 11.75 16.09 -3.97
CA THR A 262 11.55 15.16 -2.84
C THR A 262 11.71 15.91 -1.52
N VAL A 263 10.74 15.76 -0.62
CA VAL A 263 10.77 16.35 0.72
C VAL A 263 10.23 15.38 1.75
N VAL A 264 10.60 15.59 3.01
CA VAL A 264 10.12 14.79 4.15
C VAL A 264 9.37 15.67 5.12
N SER A 265 8.31 15.11 5.73
CA SER A 265 7.52 15.80 6.76
C SER A 265 6.71 14.78 7.56
N SER A 266 6.40 15.05 8.82
CA SER A 266 5.49 14.19 9.60
C SER A 266 4.03 14.42 9.21
N LYS A 267 3.72 15.60 8.61
CA LYS A 267 2.38 15.98 8.17
C LYS A 267 2.44 16.77 6.85
N ILE A 268 1.57 16.42 5.92
CA ILE A 268 1.49 17.07 4.60
C ILE A 268 0.01 17.36 4.29
N LYS A 269 -0.29 18.61 3.94
CA LYS A 269 -1.61 19.00 3.44
C LYS A 269 -1.55 19.26 1.94
N MET A 270 -2.55 18.80 1.20
CA MET A 270 -2.72 19.06 -0.23
C MET A 270 -4.11 19.60 -0.51
N VAL A 271 -4.14 20.74 -1.20
CA VAL A 271 -5.39 21.42 -1.57
C VAL A 271 -5.32 21.76 -3.06
N PRO A 272 -6.28 21.35 -3.89
CA PRO A 272 -6.30 21.74 -5.29
C PRO A 272 -6.66 23.22 -5.41
N LYS A 273 -6.14 23.91 -6.42
CA LYS A 273 -6.54 25.30 -6.71
C LYS A 273 -8.01 25.37 -7.18
N THR A 274 -8.44 24.35 -7.91
CA THR A 274 -9.83 24.21 -8.40
C THR A 274 -10.27 22.73 -8.31
N GLY A 275 -11.56 22.49 -8.11
CA GLY A 275 -12.12 21.14 -8.11
C GLY A 275 -11.78 20.32 -6.86
N SER A 276 -11.44 19.04 -7.04
CA SER A 276 -11.10 18.11 -5.96
C SER A 276 -9.98 17.15 -6.39
N LEU A 277 -9.10 16.78 -5.47
CA LEU A 277 -8.05 15.81 -5.70
C LEU A 277 -8.57 14.40 -5.48
N THR A 278 -8.45 13.54 -6.48
CA THR A 278 -8.61 12.10 -6.26
C THR A 278 -7.35 11.53 -5.66
N CYS A 279 -7.53 10.80 -4.56
CA CYS A 279 -6.46 10.14 -3.84
C CYS A 279 -6.64 8.62 -3.92
N HIS A 280 -5.54 7.92 -4.09
CA HIS A 280 -5.48 6.47 -3.93
C HIS A 280 -4.41 6.09 -2.89
N GLY A 281 -4.44 4.86 -2.41
CA GLY A 281 -3.37 4.28 -1.62
C GLY A 281 -3.26 2.79 -1.89
N ASP A 282 -2.02 2.30 -2.03
CA ASP A 282 -1.70 0.89 -2.28
C ASP A 282 -2.53 0.26 -3.42
N GLY A 283 -2.84 1.05 -4.46
CA GLY A 283 -3.58 0.62 -5.65
C GLY A 283 -5.12 0.67 -5.53
N GLU A 284 -5.68 1.22 -4.46
CA GLU A 284 -7.14 1.41 -4.29
C GLU A 284 -7.52 2.89 -4.21
N ILE A 285 -8.62 3.29 -4.86
CA ILE A 285 -9.15 4.66 -4.77
C ILE A 285 -9.73 4.88 -3.37
N PHE A 286 -9.20 5.86 -2.66
CA PHE A 286 -9.63 6.21 -1.29
C PHE A 286 -10.75 7.25 -1.26
N GLY A 287 -10.79 8.15 -2.25
CA GLY A 287 -11.79 9.21 -2.34
C GLY A 287 -11.26 10.47 -3.00
N SER A 288 -12.03 11.55 -2.93
CA SER A 288 -11.66 12.85 -3.51
C SER A 288 -11.99 14.00 -2.57
N GLY A 289 -11.08 14.98 -2.44
CA GLY A 289 -11.25 16.13 -1.57
C GLY A 289 -9.93 16.85 -1.27
N ASN A 290 -9.92 17.65 -0.19
CA ASN A 290 -8.69 18.15 0.41
C ASN A 290 -8.04 17.04 1.23
N LEU A 291 -6.73 16.91 1.14
CA LEU A 291 -6.01 15.79 1.72
C LEU A 291 -5.11 16.27 2.87
N THR A 292 -5.08 15.50 3.94
CA THR A 292 -4.11 15.64 5.01
C THR A 292 -3.48 14.30 5.28
N PHE A 293 -2.18 14.19 5.01
CA PHE A 293 -1.38 13.00 5.29
C PHE A 293 -0.64 13.17 6.62
N PHE A 294 -0.54 12.09 7.37
CA PHE A 294 0.33 11.99 8.55
C PHE A 294 0.77 10.54 8.75
N VAL A 295 1.74 10.35 9.63
CA VAL A 295 2.32 9.05 9.90
C VAL A 295 2.04 8.61 11.32
N LEU A 296 1.66 7.35 11.49
CA LEU A 296 1.63 6.65 12.79
C LEU A 296 2.95 5.91 12.96
N LYS A 297 3.81 6.47 13.81
CA LYS A 297 5.18 5.96 14.01
C LYS A 297 5.18 4.58 14.66
N LYS A 298 5.94 3.64 14.07
CA LYS A 298 6.12 2.27 14.58
C LYS A 298 4.81 1.54 14.87
N GLN A 299 3.80 1.75 14.02
CA GLN A 299 2.43 1.27 14.23
C GLN A 299 2.23 -0.19 13.85
N ILE A 300 3.02 -0.70 12.90
CA ILE A 300 2.90 -2.08 12.40
C ILE A 300 4.03 -2.91 13.00
N THR A 301 3.69 -4.01 13.70
CA THR A 301 4.66 -5.03 14.13
C THR A 301 4.61 -6.20 13.17
N HIS A 302 5.69 -6.49 12.47
CA HIS A 302 5.75 -7.56 11.47
C HIS A 302 6.92 -8.52 11.70
N ILE A 303 6.78 -9.75 11.22
CA ILE A 303 7.86 -10.74 11.15
C ILE A 303 8.91 -10.29 10.12
N CYS A 304 10.22 -10.49 10.44
CA CYS A 304 11.35 -10.06 9.59
C CYS A 304 12.41 -11.17 9.37
#